data_5024409666984973eabebce9d68b704c
#
_entry.id   5024409666984973eabebce9d68b704c
#
_cell.length_a   1.000
_cell.length_b   1.000
_cell.length_c   1.000
_cell.angle_alpha   90.00
_cell.angle_beta   90.00
_cell.angle_gamma   90.00
#
_symmetry.space_group_name_H-M   'P 1'
#
loop_
_entity.id
_entity.type
_entity.pdbx_description
1 polymer ?
#
loop_
_entity_poly.entity_id
_entity_poly.type
_entity_poly.pdbx_seq_one_letter_code
_entity_poly.pdbx_strand_id
1 'polypeptide(L)'
;MTLPALSPHQTGALGTALIAHLDDQLRSADRMLDLVLRQARAVRTREVETVLALVGQIQAEADARGRLETDRTTLLTKAGQALGVHGSAITIDAFCSLLDPMTAREARERSDRLRGVLREVRDEHLVVRALMRQELAFVDHLVRLMGAGDDSRNGTYAPPQGNRNAAPSPAQTHSLLNVQA
;
A
#
# COMPACT_ATOMS: atom_id res chain seq x y z
N MET A 1 6.85 -13.30 -42.20
CA MET A 1 7.99 -12.70 -41.47
C MET A 1 8.37 -13.73 -40.38
N THR A 2 9.47 -14.45 -40.57
CA THR A 2 10.01 -15.39 -39.59
C THR A 2 10.66 -14.56 -38.46
N LEU A 3 10.13 -14.68 -37.25
CA LEU A 3 10.76 -14.08 -36.07
C LEU A 3 12.16 -14.70 -35.90
N PRO A 4 13.18 -13.89 -35.54
CA PRO A 4 14.50 -14.42 -35.27
C PRO A 4 14.42 -15.34 -34.06
N ALA A 5 14.67 -16.61 -34.24
CA ALA A 5 14.77 -17.59 -33.15
C ALA A 5 15.96 -17.18 -32.26
N LEU A 6 15.70 -17.02 -30.95
CA LEU A 6 16.79 -16.78 -29.97
C LEU A 6 17.82 -17.89 -30.03
N SER A 7 19.08 -17.52 -29.96
CA SER A 7 20.12 -18.54 -29.79
C SER A 7 20.03 -19.20 -28.40
N PRO A 8 20.46 -20.47 -28.25
CA PRO A 8 20.46 -21.13 -26.92
C PRO A 8 21.19 -20.34 -25.83
N HIS A 9 22.23 -19.61 -26.19
CA HIS A 9 22.98 -18.73 -25.29
C HIS A 9 22.12 -17.52 -24.83
N GLN A 10 21.36 -16.92 -25.73
CA GLN A 10 20.47 -15.79 -25.38
C GLN A 10 19.30 -16.24 -24.50
N THR A 11 18.75 -17.42 -24.74
CA THR A 11 17.70 -18.03 -23.91
C THR A 11 18.20 -18.30 -22.50
N GLY A 12 19.40 -18.89 -22.34
CA GLY A 12 20.02 -19.13 -21.04
C GLY A 12 20.30 -17.82 -20.27
N ALA A 13 20.81 -16.79 -20.97
CA ALA A 13 21.06 -15.48 -20.35
C ALA A 13 19.75 -14.80 -19.87
N LEU A 14 18.66 -14.89 -20.64
CA LEU A 14 17.35 -14.38 -20.25
C LEU A 14 16.79 -15.13 -19.04
N GLY A 15 16.93 -16.45 -18.99
CA GLY A 15 16.52 -17.28 -17.87
C GLY A 15 17.25 -16.89 -16.59
N THR A 16 18.58 -16.82 -16.64
CA THR A 16 19.40 -16.39 -15.50
C THR A 16 19.01 -15.00 -15.01
N ALA A 17 18.81 -14.05 -15.93
CA ALA A 17 18.41 -12.69 -15.58
C ALA A 17 17.01 -12.64 -14.94
N LEU A 18 16.06 -13.45 -15.42
CA LEU A 18 14.72 -13.55 -14.83
C LEU A 18 14.77 -14.10 -13.40
N ILE A 19 15.52 -15.20 -13.19
CA ILE A 19 15.66 -15.81 -11.86
C ILE A 19 16.30 -14.82 -10.88
N ALA A 20 17.41 -14.17 -11.27
CA ALA A 20 18.06 -13.16 -10.43
C ALA A 20 17.11 -12.01 -10.08
N HIS A 21 16.36 -11.52 -11.06
CA HIS A 21 15.38 -10.47 -10.83
C HIS A 21 14.25 -10.88 -9.88
N LEU A 22 13.72 -12.11 -10.02
CA LEU A 22 12.69 -12.64 -9.10
C LEU A 22 13.24 -12.80 -7.68
N ASP A 23 14.50 -13.22 -7.53
CA ASP A 23 15.17 -13.32 -6.23
C ASP A 23 15.37 -11.93 -5.59
N ASP A 24 15.70 -10.90 -6.37
CA ASP A 24 15.78 -9.51 -5.89
C ASP A 24 14.42 -8.97 -5.46
N GLN A 25 13.37 -9.24 -6.23
CA GLN A 25 11.99 -8.90 -5.90
C GLN A 25 11.53 -9.59 -4.60
N LEU A 26 11.85 -10.87 -4.43
CA LEU A 26 11.53 -11.63 -3.21
C LEU A 26 12.23 -11.03 -1.99
N ARG A 27 13.55 -10.77 -2.08
CA ARG A 27 14.30 -10.13 -0.99
C ARG A 27 13.72 -8.78 -0.59
N SER A 28 13.35 -7.97 -1.57
CA SER A 28 12.69 -6.67 -1.31
C SER A 28 11.31 -6.85 -0.66
N ALA A 29 10.51 -7.81 -1.14
CA ALA A 29 9.18 -8.08 -0.58
C ALA A 29 9.27 -8.61 0.86
N ASP A 30 10.22 -9.52 1.16
CA ASP A 30 10.45 -10.04 2.51
C ASP A 30 10.89 -8.92 3.48
N ARG A 31 11.79 -8.01 3.04
CA ARG A 31 12.17 -6.83 3.85
C ARG A 31 10.98 -5.90 4.10
N MET A 32 10.17 -5.63 3.08
CA MET A 32 8.97 -4.81 3.23
C MET A 32 8.00 -5.44 4.23
N LEU A 33 7.79 -6.76 4.18
CA LEU A 33 6.95 -7.48 5.13
C LEU A 33 7.45 -7.33 6.57
N ASP A 34 8.75 -7.53 6.81
CA ASP A 34 9.36 -7.33 8.14
C ASP A 34 9.11 -5.91 8.67
N LEU A 35 9.34 -4.89 7.83
CA LEU A 35 9.13 -3.49 8.20
C LEU A 35 7.66 -3.21 8.59
N VAL A 36 6.71 -3.72 7.81
CA VAL A 36 5.27 -3.53 8.07
C VAL A 36 4.84 -4.25 9.34
N LEU A 37 5.31 -5.48 9.58
CA LEU A 37 5.03 -6.23 10.81
C LEU A 37 5.61 -5.53 12.06
N ARG A 38 6.82 -4.98 11.96
CA ARG A 38 7.43 -4.17 13.02
C ARG A 38 6.63 -2.89 13.26
N GLN A 39 6.17 -2.23 12.19
CA GLN A 39 5.32 -1.04 12.32
C GLN A 39 3.99 -1.37 12.99
N ALA A 40 3.34 -2.49 12.64
CA ALA A 40 2.12 -2.94 13.30
C ALA A 40 2.33 -3.16 14.82
N ARG A 41 3.48 -3.71 15.21
CA ARG A 41 3.84 -3.89 16.63
C ARG A 41 4.04 -2.55 17.31
N ALA A 42 4.85 -1.66 16.74
CA ALA A 42 5.15 -0.35 17.30
C ALA A 42 3.89 0.51 17.50
N VAL A 43 2.92 0.43 16.57
CA VAL A 43 1.62 1.10 16.72
C VAL A 43 0.84 0.54 17.92
N ARG A 44 0.78 -0.79 18.09
CA ARG A 44 0.09 -1.43 19.22
C ARG A 44 0.72 -1.10 20.58
N THR A 45 2.06 -0.96 20.61
CA THR A 45 2.80 -0.59 21.84
C THR A 45 2.92 0.92 22.03
N ARG A 46 2.38 1.72 21.11
CA ARG A 46 2.41 3.19 21.12
C ARG A 46 3.82 3.78 21.13
N GLU A 47 4.75 3.12 20.48
CA GLU A 47 6.15 3.56 20.34
C GLU A 47 6.27 4.55 19.17
N VAL A 48 5.87 5.81 19.38
CA VAL A 48 5.74 6.83 18.33
C VAL A 48 7.05 7.03 17.57
N GLU A 49 8.18 7.12 18.26
CA GLU A 49 9.50 7.31 17.62
C GLU A 49 9.86 6.13 16.72
N THR A 50 9.57 4.90 17.17
CA THR A 50 9.77 3.68 16.38
C THR A 50 8.89 3.69 15.14
N VAL A 51 7.62 4.10 15.27
CA VAL A 51 6.70 4.21 14.12
C VAL A 51 7.24 5.19 13.08
N LEU A 52 7.70 6.38 13.51
CA LEU A 52 8.27 7.39 12.59
C LEU A 52 9.54 6.91 11.89
N ALA A 53 10.43 6.25 12.61
CA ALA A 53 11.64 5.66 12.04
C ALA A 53 11.32 4.58 11.00
N LEU A 54 10.32 3.73 11.25
CA LEU A 54 9.88 2.69 10.33
C LEU A 54 9.21 3.27 9.08
N VAL A 55 8.48 4.38 9.17
CA VAL A 55 7.93 5.08 7.99
C VAL A 55 9.06 5.46 7.02
N GLY A 56 10.17 6.01 7.53
CA GLY A 56 11.33 6.35 6.70
C GLY A 56 11.97 5.11 6.04
N GLN A 57 12.08 3.99 6.77
CA GLN A 57 12.61 2.74 6.22
C GLN A 57 11.68 2.13 5.16
N ILE A 58 10.38 2.15 5.37
CA ILE A 58 9.37 1.69 4.40
C ILE A 58 9.45 2.54 3.12
N GLN A 59 9.59 3.86 3.25
CA GLN A 59 9.75 4.74 2.09
C GLN A 59 11.01 4.41 1.30
N ALA A 60 12.15 4.23 1.98
CA ALA A 60 13.40 3.86 1.33
C ALA A 60 13.32 2.51 0.60
N GLU A 61 12.62 1.51 1.18
CA GLU A 61 12.40 0.22 0.50
C GLU A 61 11.43 0.37 -0.69
N ALA A 62 10.40 1.22 -0.59
CA ALA A 62 9.51 1.52 -1.71
C ALA A 62 10.26 2.17 -2.89
N ASP A 63 11.18 3.10 -2.60
CA ASP A 63 12.05 3.73 -3.61
C ASP A 63 13.00 2.72 -4.26
N ALA A 64 13.56 1.78 -3.47
CA ALA A 64 14.37 0.69 -3.97
C ALA A 64 13.58 -0.22 -4.93
N ARG A 65 12.31 -0.49 -4.64
CA ARG A 65 11.42 -1.26 -5.52
C ARG A 65 11.17 -0.56 -6.85
N GLY A 66 11.14 0.78 -6.89
CA GLY A 66 11.05 1.54 -8.14
C GLY A 66 12.16 1.19 -9.13
N ARG A 67 13.38 0.95 -8.66
CA ARG A 67 14.50 0.48 -9.49
C ARG A 67 14.26 -0.93 -10.03
N LEU A 68 13.77 -1.85 -9.19
CA LEU A 68 13.43 -3.20 -9.63
C LEU A 68 12.33 -3.22 -10.71
N GLU A 69 11.38 -2.30 -10.67
CA GLU A 69 10.36 -2.18 -11.74
C GLU A 69 10.97 -1.69 -13.07
N THR A 70 12.01 -0.84 -13.02
CA THR A 70 12.76 -0.45 -14.22
C THR A 70 13.50 -1.64 -14.83
N ASP A 71 14.15 -2.45 -13.99
CA ASP A 71 14.84 -3.66 -14.41
C ASP A 71 13.87 -4.69 -15.00
N ARG A 72 12.70 -4.85 -14.37
CA ARG A 72 11.60 -5.68 -14.88
C ARG A 72 11.17 -5.25 -16.28
N THR A 73 10.95 -3.96 -16.46
CA THR A 73 10.55 -3.40 -17.76
C THR A 73 11.59 -3.70 -18.83
N THR A 74 12.87 -3.59 -18.49
CA THR A 74 13.98 -3.94 -19.39
C THR A 74 13.98 -5.42 -19.77
N LEU A 75 13.78 -6.33 -18.80
CA LEU A 75 13.67 -7.75 -19.06
C LEU A 75 12.49 -8.12 -19.95
N LEU A 76 11.30 -7.54 -19.64
CA LEU A 76 10.09 -7.78 -20.42
C LEU A 76 10.23 -7.23 -21.85
N THR A 77 10.90 -6.10 -22.05
CA THR A 77 11.18 -5.57 -23.39
C THR A 77 12.04 -6.51 -24.20
N LYS A 78 13.11 -7.08 -23.60
CA LYS A 78 13.96 -8.07 -24.28
C LYS A 78 13.18 -9.35 -24.63
N ALA A 79 12.38 -9.87 -23.72
CA ALA A 79 11.53 -11.03 -23.96
C ALA A 79 10.46 -10.73 -25.05
N GLY A 80 9.88 -9.53 -25.02
CA GLY A 80 8.92 -9.08 -26.03
C GLY A 80 9.52 -9.03 -27.43
N GLN A 81 10.73 -8.52 -27.56
CA GLN A 81 11.47 -8.52 -28.85
C GLN A 81 11.64 -9.94 -29.37
N ALA A 82 11.94 -10.89 -28.50
CA ALA A 82 12.11 -12.29 -28.86
C ALA A 82 10.80 -12.95 -29.32
N LEU A 83 9.68 -12.57 -28.72
CA LEU A 83 8.34 -13.11 -29.04
C LEU A 83 7.61 -12.30 -30.12
N GLY A 84 8.16 -11.18 -30.58
CA GLY A 84 7.52 -10.29 -31.55
C GLY A 84 6.29 -9.56 -30.98
N VAL A 85 6.25 -9.32 -29.66
CA VAL A 85 5.17 -8.64 -28.95
C VAL A 85 5.72 -7.51 -28.09
N HIS A 86 4.85 -6.58 -27.70
CA HIS A 86 5.25 -5.49 -26.80
C HIS A 86 5.53 -6.04 -25.38
N GLY A 87 6.59 -5.54 -24.71
CA GLY A 87 7.00 -6.02 -23.39
C GLY A 87 5.90 -6.00 -22.32
N SER A 88 5.00 -5.01 -22.38
CA SER A 88 3.86 -4.93 -21.44
C SER A 88 2.81 -6.05 -21.62
N ALA A 89 2.80 -6.74 -22.75
CA ALA A 89 1.91 -7.88 -23.00
C ALA A 89 2.50 -9.22 -22.55
N ILE A 90 3.75 -9.23 -22.05
CA ILE A 90 4.42 -10.45 -21.61
C ILE A 90 3.90 -10.88 -20.25
N THR A 91 3.33 -12.06 -20.19
CA THR A 91 3.01 -12.76 -18.94
C THR A 91 4.20 -13.62 -18.50
N ILE A 92 4.20 -14.06 -17.24
CA ILE A 92 5.22 -14.98 -16.74
C ILE A 92 5.22 -16.29 -17.55
N ASP A 93 4.07 -16.78 -17.96
CA ASP A 93 3.97 -17.99 -18.76
C ASP A 93 4.51 -17.81 -20.18
N ALA A 94 4.23 -16.66 -20.81
CA ALA A 94 4.82 -16.29 -22.09
C ALA A 94 6.34 -16.15 -22.01
N PHE A 95 6.86 -15.57 -20.93
CA PHE A 95 8.32 -15.53 -20.70
C PHE A 95 8.89 -16.92 -20.52
N CYS A 96 8.27 -17.75 -19.68
CA CYS A 96 8.69 -19.12 -19.41
C CYS A 96 8.69 -20.02 -20.65
N SER A 97 7.86 -19.71 -21.67
CA SER A 97 7.86 -20.47 -22.94
C SER A 97 9.15 -20.30 -23.76
N LEU A 98 9.95 -19.26 -23.46
CA LEU A 98 11.27 -19.03 -24.06
C LEU A 98 12.39 -19.81 -23.38
N LEU A 99 12.16 -20.34 -22.18
CA LEU A 99 13.18 -20.91 -21.31
C LEU A 99 13.19 -22.44 -21.38
N ASP A 100 14.29 -23.03 -20.93
CA ASP A 100 14.32 -24.47 -20.71
C ASP A 100 13.34 -24.88 -19.57
N PRO A 101 12.86 -26.13 -19.56
CA PRO A 101 11.82 -26.58 -18.64
C PRO A 101 12.20 -26.42 -17.14
N MET A 102 13.46 -26.57 -16.78
CA MET A 102 13.93 -26.45 -15.39
C MET A 102 13.87 -24.98 -14.93
N THR A 103 14.49 -24.09 -15.70
CA THR A 103 14.48 -22.64 -15.44
C THR A 103 13.05 -22.07 -15.46
N ALA A 104 12.21 -22.53 -16.39
CA ALA A 104 10.81 -22.14 -16.46
C ALA A 104 10.02 -22.53 -15.19
N ARG A 105 10.25 -23.74 -14.66
CA ARG A 105 9.65 -24.20 -13.42
C ARG A 105 10.12 -23.37 -12.23
N GLU A 106 11.42 -23.15 -12.09
CA GLU A 106 11.98 -22.29 -11.05
C GLU A 106 11.41 -20.87 -11.07
N ALA A 107 11.28 -20.28 -12.25
CA ALA A 107 10.72 -18.94 -12.42
C ALA A 107 9.25 -18.87 -11.95
N ARG A 108 8.43 -19.88 -12.29
CA ARG A 108 7.04 -19.96 -11.82
C ARG A 108 6.96 -20.10 -10.30
N GLU A 109 7.72 -21.00 -9.71
CA GLU A 109 7.76 -21.21 -8.25
C GLU A 109 8.12 -19.91 -7.51
N ARG A 110 9.15 -19.16 -7.97
CA ARG A 110 9.52 -17.86 -7.41
C ARG A 110 8.45 -16.81 -7.60
N SER A 111 7.83 -16.77 -8.77
CA SER A 111 6.74 -15.81 -9.07
C SER A 111 5.52 -16.07 -8.18
N ASP A 112 5.18 -17.33 -7.93
CA ASP A 112 4.07 -17.69 -7.05
C ASP A 112 4.35 -17.33 -5.59
N ARG A 113 5.59 -17.61 -5.13
CA ARG A 113 6.04 -17.18 -3.80
C ARG A 113 6.00 -15.65 -3.67
N LEU A 114 6.50 -14.92 -4.66
CA LEU A 114 6.48 -13.46 -4.67
C LEU A 114 5.06 -12.91 -4.57
N ARG A 115 4.11 -13.49 -5.33
CA ARG A 115 2.69 -13.13 -5.24
C ARG A 115 2.11 -13.37 -3.84
N GLY A 116 2.52 -14.45 -3.18
CA GLY A 116 2.14 -14.75 -1.80
C GLY A 116 2.62 -13.67 -0.83
N VAL A 117 3.92 -13.38 -0.82
CA VAL A 117 4.53 -12.36 0.06
C VAL A 117 3.94 -10.97 -0.19
N LEU A 118 3.76 -10.57 -1.46
CA LEU A 118 3.16 -9.27 -1.78
C LEU A 118 1.70 -9.14 -1.31
N ARG A 119 0.94 -10.23 -1.32
CA ARG A 119 -0.41 -10.26 -0.75
C ARG A 119 -0.35 -10.05 0.75
N GLU A 120 0.54 -10.76 1.45
CA GLU A 120 0.74 -10.62 2.88
C GLU A 120 1.16 -9.18 3.26
N VAL A 121 2.12 -8.59 2.55
CA VAL A 121 2.50 -7.16 2.73
C VAL A 121 1.29 -6.25 2.63
N ARG A 122 0.45 -6.45 1.60
CA ARG A 122 -0.75 -5.62 1.41
C ARG A 122 -1.74 -5.80 2.54
N ASP A 123 -1.98 -7.03 2.98
CA ASP A 123 -2.95 -7.33 4.02
C ASP A 123 -2.48 -6.77 5.38
N GLU A 124 -1.20 -6.90 5.71
CA GLU A 124 -0.60 -6.27 6.90
C GLU A 124 -0.62 -4.75 6.84
N HIS A 125 -0.39 -4.13 5.69
CA HIS A 125 -0.55 -2.69 5.51
C HIS A 125 -1.98 -2.20 5.79
N LEU A 126 -2.99 -2.97 5.42
CA LEU A 126 -4.39 -2.65 5.74
C LEU A 126 -4.62 -2.69 7.25
N VAL A 127 -4.04 -3.67 7.95
CA VAL A 127 -4.09 -3.75 9.42
C VAL A 127 -3.43 -2.53 10.06
N VAL A 128 -2.22 -2.16 9.63
CA VAL A 128 -1.52 -0.96 10.14
C VAL A 128 -2.35 0.30 9.94
N ARG A 129 -2.93 0.49 8.74
CA ARG A 129 -3.83 1.64 8.48
C ARG A 129 -5.04 1.67 9.40
N ALA A 130 -5.64 0.53 9.67
CA ALA A 130 -6.78 0.44 10.59
C ALA A 130 -6.38 0.82 12.01
N LEU A 131 -5.26 0.27 12.51
CA LEU A 131 -4.70 0.60 13.83
C LEU A 131 -4.39 2.09 13.96
N MET A 132 -3.70 2.69 12.99
CA MET A 132 -3.37 4.12 13.01
C MET A 132 -4.62 5.01 13.02
N ARG A 133 -5.67 4.66 12.26
CA ARG A 133 -6.94 5.39 12.27
C ARG A 133 -7.62 5.31 13.64
N GLN A 134 -7.58 4.15 14.27
CA GLN A 134 -8.15 3.95 15.60
C GLN A 134 -7.42 4.80 16.65
N GLU A 135 -6.09 4.80 16.65
CA GLU A 135 -5.29 5.62 17.57
C GLU A 135 -5.52 7.11 17.33
N LEU A 136 -5.60 7.54 16.07
CA LEU A 136 -5.88 8.93 15.74
C LEU A 136 -7.26 9.38 16.24
N ALA A 137 -8.29 8.55 16.05
CA ALA A 137 -9.65 8.83 16.53
C ALA A 137 -9.71 8.91 18.07
N PHE A 138 -8.93 8.07 18.75
CA PHE A 138 -8.81 8.11 20.21
C PHE A 138 -8.17 9.41 20.69
N VAL A 139 -7.06 9.83 20.08
CA VAL A 139 -6.39 11.11 20.40
C VAL A 139 -7.31 12.30 20.15
N ASP A 140 -8.00 12.32 19.00
CA ASP A 140 -8.96 13.38 18.66
C ASP A 140 -10.11 13.46 19.69
N HIS A 141 -10.60 12.30 20.15
CA HIS A 141 -11.60 12.25 21.21
C HIS A 141 -11.08 12.84 22.53
N LEU A 142 -9.86 12.50 22.94
CA LEU A 142 -9.23 13.04 24.16
C LEU A 142 -9.04 14.56 24.07
N VAL A 143 -8.58 15.07 22.92
CA VAL A 143 -8.42 16.52 22.69
C VAL A 143 -9.75 17.25 22.82
N ARG A 144 -10.85 16.70 22.28
CA ARG A 144 -12.19 17.27 22.44
C ARG A 144 -12.65 17.28 23.89
N LEU A 145 -12.40 16.20 24.64
CA LEU A 145 -12.75 16.15 26.06
C LEU A 145 -11.98 17.19 26.89
N MET A 146 -10.71 17.39 26.59
CA MET A 146 -9.88 18.42 27.27
C MET A 146 -10.29 19.83 26.88
N GLY A 147 -10.61 20.08 25.57
CA GLY A 147 -11.08 21.38 25.10
C GLY A 147 -12.49 21.76 25.62
N ALA A 148 -13.40 20.78 25.74
CA ALA A 148 -14.73 21.02 26.30
C ALA A 148 -14.71 21.35 27.80
N GLY A 149 -13.62 20.98 28.53
CA GLY A 149 -13.43 21.32 29.93
C GLY A 149 -13.06 22.80 30.16
N ASP A 150 -12.51 23.49 29.16
CA ASP A 150 -12.06 24.88 29.28
C ASP A 150 -13.19 25.87 29.00
N ASP A 151 -14.09 25.54 28.07
CA ASP A 151 -15.27 26.37 27.78
C ASP A 151 -16.29 26.38 28.94
N SER A 152 -16.31 25.36 29.80
CA SER A 152 -17.21 25.31 30.98
C SER A 152 -16.69 26.14 32.15
N ARG A 153 -15.42 26.58 32.16
CA ARG A 153 -14.85 27.46 33.18
C ARG A 153 -15.07 28.96 32.91
N ASN A 154 -15.40 29.33 31.67
CA ASN A 154 -15.71 30.73 31.29
C ASN A 154 -17.21 31.02 31.19
N GLY A 155 -18.07 30.10 31.62
CA GLY A 155 -19.47 30.35 31.81
C GLY A 155 -19.69 31.27 33.01
N THR A 156 -19.47 32.58 32.83
CA THR A 156 -19.94 33.58 33.74
C THR A 156 -21.43 33.34 33.96
N TYR A 157 -21.82 33.01 35.18
CA TYR A 157 -23.21 32.90 35.60
C TYR A 157 -23.91 34.25 35.36
N ALA A 158 -24.61 34.36 34.24
CA ALA A 158 -25.50 35.48 34.00
C ALA A 158 -26.83 35.18 34.70
N PRO A 159 -27.27 36.01 35.67
CA PRO A 159 -28.55 35.80 36.30
C PRO A 159 -29.68 35.94 35.25
N PRO A 160 -30.78 35.18 35.37
CA PRO A 160 -31.86 35.24 34.43
C PRO A 160 -32.54 36.62 34.44
N GLN A 161 -32.23 37.45 33.47
CA GLN A 161 -33.00 38.65 33.22
C GLN A 161 -34.33 38.24 32.60
N GLY A 162 -35.38 38.34 33.39
CA GLY A 162 -36.75 38.12 32.95
C GLY A 162 -37.12 39.10 31.86
N ASN A 163 -37.19 38.66 30.64
CA ASN A 163 -37.79 39.42 29.54
C ASN A 163 -39.25 38.99 29.37
N ARG A 164 -40.15 39.81 29.94
CA ARG A 164 -41.55 39.80 29.59
C ARG A 164 -41.68 40.48 28.21
N ASN A 165 -42.28 39.81 27.26
CA ASN A 165 -42.65 40.16 25.92
C ASN A 165 -41.74 39.65 24.80
N ALA A 166 -41.99 38.43 24.39
CA ALA A 166 -41.71 38.00 23.04
C ALA A 166 -42.88 37.16 22.53
N ALA A 167 -43.54 37.69 21.48
CA ALA A 167 -44.56 36.99 20.73
C ALA A 167 -44.02 35.73 20.04
N PRO A 168 -44.87 34.71 19.79
CA PRO A 168 -44.39 33.46 19.17
C PRO A 168 -44.11 33.69 17.68
N SER A 169 -42.85 33.41 17.27
CA SER A 169 -42.47 33.31 15.87
C SER A 169 -42.91 31.98 15.28
N PRO A 170 -43.33 31.93 14.00
CA PRO A 170 -43.82 30.70 13.37
C PRO A 170 -42.70 29.72 13.10
N ALA A 171 -43.02 28.43 13.29
CA ALA A 171 -42.18 27.29 13.07
C ALA A 171 -41.66 27.23 11.63
N GLN A 172 -40.33 27.21 11.46
CA GLN A 172 -39.70 26.86 10.19
C GLN A 172 -39.65 25.34 10.06
N THR A 173 -40.42 24.80 9.12
CA THR A 173 -40.39 23.43 8.69
C THR A 173 -39.11 23.20 7.87
N HIS A 174 -38.16 22.44 8.43
CA HIS A 174 -37.00 21.96 7.66
C HIS A 174 -37.43 20.83 6.72
N SER A 175 -37.45 21.15 5.42
CA SER A 175 -37.59 20.17 4.34
C SER A 175 -36.37 19.26 4.30
N LEU A 176 -36.56 17.97 4.51
CA LEU A 176 -35.56 16.92 4.28
C LEU A 176 -35.39 16.73 2.77
N LEU A 177 -34.24 17.09 2.24
CA LEU A 177 -33.86 16.85 0.86
C LEU A 177 -33.63 15.36 0.65
N ASN A 178 -34.49 14.78 -0.19
CA ASN A 178 -34.41 13.47 -0.76
C ASN A 178 -33.28 13.44 -1.81
N VAL A 179 -32.24 12.62 -1.62
CA VAL A 179 -31.23 12.34 -2.64
C VAL A 179 -31.47 10.92 -3.13
N GLN A 180 -32.11 10.83 -4.30
CA GLN A 180 -32.11 9.65 -5.17
C GLN A 180 -31.15 9.95 -6.33
N ALA A 181 -30.13 9.11 -6.54
CA ALA A 181 -29.54 8.58 -7.77
C ALA A 181 -28.17 7.95 -7.48
#